data_46a3775dd60821e981ff1ecff389508b
#
_entry.id   46a3775dd60821e981ff1ecff389508b
#
_cell.length_a   1.000
_cell.length_b   1.000
_cell.length_c   1.000
_cell.angle_alpha   90.00
_cell.angle_beta   90.00
_cell.angle_gamma   90.00
#
_symmetry.space_group_name_H-M   'P 1'
#
loop_
_entity.id
_entity.type
_entity.pdbx_description
1 polymer ?
#
loop_
_entity_poly.entity_id
_entity_poly.type
_entity_poly.pdbx_seq_one_letter_code
_entity_poly.pdbx_strand_id
1 'polypeptide(L)'
;MNDDLLVQALHDIHQPDATHLARLRERLIRGAEGDHLVDVAYRSVDSPVGPLLLAATAEGLVRVAFAREDHDAVLQALADRISPRVLHAPGRLDGVARQLDEYFAGARHRFDLPVDLQLAHGFRRTVLDHLRDIAYGTTASYATVAAASGSPAAVRAVGSACAHNPVPVVVPCHRVVRSDGSIGQYLGGTDAKQTLLDLEAA
;
A
#
# COMPACT_ATOMS: atom_id res chain seq x y z
N MET A 1 -9.21 -54.01 -13.61
CA MET A 1 -8.16 -53.27 -14.35
C MET A 1 -8.88 -52.21 -15.18
N ASN A 2 -9.06 -50.97 -14.68
CA ASN A 2 -9.36 -49.74 -15.44
C ASN A 2 -9.97 -48.60 -14.63
N ASP A 3 -10.18 -48.72 -13.30
CA ASP A 3 -10.73 -47.60 -12.53
C ASP A 3 -9.70 -46.48 -12.32
N ASP A 4 -8.40 -46.81 -12.14
CA ASP A 4 -7.34 -45.81 -11.97
C ASP A 4 -7.10 -44.96 -13.22
N LEU A 5 -7.22 -45.56 -14.42
CA LEU A 5 -7.07 -44.79 -15.67
C LEU A 5 -8.23 -43.83 -15.93
N LEU A 6 -9.44 -44.21 -15.50
CA LEU A 6 -10.61 -43.36 -15.60
C LEU A 6 -10.54 -42.21 -14.59
N VAL A 7 -10.08 -42.44 -13.37
CA VAL A 7 -9.86 -41.42 -12.34
C VAL A 7 -8.75 -40.47 -12.78
N GLN A 8 -7.65 -40.98 -13.36
CA GLN A 8 -6.57 -40.19 -13.90
C GLN A 8 -7.04 -39.30 -15.07
N ALA A 9 -7.79 -39.90 -16.01
CA ALA A 9 -8.36 -39.16 -17.16
C ALA A 9 -9.38 -38.10 -16.75
N LEU A 10 -10.16 -38.36 -15.70
CA LEU A 10 -11.08 -37.35 -15.13
C LEU A 10 -10.33 -36.24 -14.38
N HIS A 11 -9.17 -36.52 -13.79
CA HIS A 11 -8.31 -35.52 -13.15
C HIS A 11 -7.65 -34.60 -14.18
N ASP A 12 -7.21 -35.14 -15.31
CA ASP A 12 -6.57 -34.39 -16.40
C ASP A 12 -7.57 -33.49 -17.17
N ILE A 13 -8.85 -33.88 -17.22
CA ILE A 13 -9.91 -33.09 -17.88
C ILE A 13 -10.33 -31.88 -17.04
N HIS A 14 -10.00 -31.85 -15.73
CA HIS A 14 -10.49 -30.81 -14.79
C HIS A 14 -9.44 -29.80 -14.32
N GLN A 15 -8.23 -29.80 -14.87
CA GLN A 15 -7.31 -28.67 -14.63
C GLN A 15 -7.50 -27.64 -15.75
N PRO A 16 -8.22 -26.53 -15.46
CA PRO A 16 -8.35 -25.47 -16.44
C PRO A 16 -6.95 -24.92 -16.76
N ASP A 17 -6.61 -24.88 -18.03
CA ASP A 17 -5.36 -24.28 -18.55
C ASP A 17 -5.16 -22.90 -17.89
N ALA A 18 -3.98 -22.65 -17.33
CA ALA A 18 -3.63 -21.41 -16.67
C ALA A 18 -3.91 -20.19 -17.56
N THR A 19 -3.74 -20.33 -18.87
CA THR A 19 -4.05 -19.30 -19.88
C THR A 19 -5.56 -19.06 -19.98
N HIS A 20 -6.36 -20.12 -19.90
CA HIS A 20 -7.82 -20.00 -19.90
C HIS A 20 -8.34 -19.31 -18.63
N LEU A 21 -7.82 -19.69 -17.47
CA LEU A 21 -8.14 -19.03 -16.20
C LEU A 21 -7.76 -17.56 -16.19
N ALA A 22 -6.59 -17.20 -16.73
CA ALA A 22 -6.16 -15.81 -16.85
C ALA A 22 -7.15 -15.00 -17.71
N ARG A 23 -7.56 -15.53 -18.87
CA ARG A 23 -8.57 -14.88 -19.75
C ARG A 23 -9.94 -14.72 -19.07
N LEU A 24 -10.38 -15.73 -18.32
CA LEU A 24 -11.64 -15.63 -17.58
C LEU A 24 -11.57 -14.58 -16.46
N ARG A 25 -10.44 -14.51 -15.74
CA ARG A 25 -10.20 -13.47 -14.75
C ARG A 25 -10.21 -12.07 -15.36
N GLU A 26 -9.53 -11.87 -16.50
CA GLU A 26 -9.55 -10.58 -17.20
C GLU A 26 -10.96 -10.19 -17.65
N ARG A 27 -11.77 -11.15 -18.14
CA ARG A 27 -13.15 -10.88 -18.53
C ARG A 27 -14.00 -10.51 -17.32
N LEU A 28 -13.83 -11.21 -16.19
CA LEU A 28 -14.50 -10.91 -14.94
C LEU A 28 -14.13 -9.51 -14.43
N ILE A 29 -12.84 -9.17 -14.43
CA ILE A 29 -12.36 -7.85 -13.99
C ILE A 29 -12.98 -6.76 -14.87
N ARG A 30 -12.89 -6.88 -16.19
CA ARG A 30 -13.47 -5.88 -17.13
C ARG A 30 -14.98 -5.77 -16.99
N GLY A 31 -15.71 -6.87 -16.80
CA GLY A 31 -17.15 -6.85 -16.54
C GLY A 31 -17.48 -6.14 -15.23
N ALA A 32 -16.80 -6.51 -14.14
CA ALA A 32 -17.01 -5.89 -12.84
C ALA A 32 -16.65 -4.40 -12.81
N GLU A 33 -15.61 -3.98 -13.55
CA GLU A 33 -15.25 -2.56 -13.71
C GLU A 33 -16.29 -1.79 -14.52
N GLY A 34 -16.77 -2.38 -15.64
CA GLY A 34 -17.81 -1.78 -16.48
C GLY A 34 -19.14 -1.59 -15.74
N ASP A 35 -19.47 -2.51 -14.85
CA ASP A 35 -20.69 -2.48 -14.04
C ASP A 35 -20.52 -1.73 -12.70
N HIS A 36 -19.38 -1.07 -12.46
CA HIS A 36 -19.05 -0.37 -11.20
C HIS A 36 -19.17 -1.27 -9.95
N LEU A 37 -18.80 -2.55 -10.09
CA LEU A 37 -18.87 -3.53 -8.99
C LEU A 37 -17.57 -3.66 -8.19
N VAL A 38 -16.52 -2.88 -8.53
CA VAL A 38 -15.23 -2.89 -7.84
C VAL A 38 -15.08 -1.62 -7.02
N ASP A 39 -15.25 -1.73 -5.72
CA ASP A 39 -15.04 -0.59 -4.80
C ASP A 39 -13.57 -0.46 -4.40
N VAL A 40 -12.87 -1.59 -4.24
CA VAL A 40 -11.45 -1.63 -3.91
C VAL A 40 -10.72 -2.51 -4.92
N ALA A 41 -9.86 -1.91 -5.72
CA ALA A 41 -8.93 -2.62 -6.60
C ALA A 41 -7.60 -2.84 -5.87
N TYR A 42 -6.96 -4.00 -6.06
CA TYR A 42 -5.64 -4.24 -5.50
C TYR A 42 -4.68 -4.93 -6.47
N ARG A 43 -3.37 -4.79 -6.20
CA ARG A 43 -2.27 -5.52 -6.81
C ARG A 43 -1.08 -5.62 -5.87
N SER A 44 -0.18 -6.57 -6.12
CA SER A 44 1.15 -6.59 -5.50
C SER A 44 2.20 -6.10 -6.49
N VAL A 45 3.23 -5.44 -5.99
CA VAL A 45 4.41 -4.99 -6.74
C VAL A 45 5.67 -5.34 -5.95
N ASP A 46 6.74 -5.67 -6.64
CA ASP A 46 8.05 -5.84 -6.02
C ASP A 46 8.69 -4.47 -5.76
N SER A 47 9.51 -4.39 -4.71
CA SER A 47 10.25 -3.17 -4.39
C SER A 47 11.53 -3.47 -3.62
N PRO A 48 12.49 -2.50 -3.53
CA PRO A 48 13.69 -2.63 -2.70
C PRO A 48 13.41 -2.84 -1.19
N VAL A 49 12.21 -2.51 -0.74
CA VAL A 49 11.77 -2.72 0.65
C VAL A 49 10.89 -3.97 0.80
N GLY A 50 10.95 -4.88 -0.18
CA GLY A 50 10.14 -6.10 -0.27
C GLY A 50 8.82 -5.90 -1.02
N PRO A 51 8.04 -6.96 -1.20
CA PRO A 51 6.73 -6.90 -1.86
C PRO A 51 5.78 -5.94 -1.15
N LEU A 52 5.11 -5.10 -1.93
CA LEU A 52 4.08 -4.15 -1.46
C LEU A 52 2.73 -4.54 -2.04
N LEU A 53 1.72 -4.63 -1.18
CA LEU A 53 0.32 -4.67 -1.59
C LEU A 53 -0.18 -3.24 -1.74
N LEU A 54 -0.72 -2.92 -2.90
CA LEU A 54 -1.36 -1.65 -3.22
C LEU A 54 -2.86 -1.86 -3.31
N ALA A 55 -3.65 -0.97 -2.70
CA ALA A 55 -5.10 -0.96 -2.90
C ALA A 55 -5.61 0.47 -3.10
N ALA A 56 -6.58 0.62 -4.01
CA ALA A 56 -7.19 1.90 -4.35
C ALA A 56 -8.72 1.80 -4.42
N THR A 57 -9.37 2.87 -4.01
CA THR A 57 -10.79 3.13 -4.23
C THR A 57 -10.99 4.02 -5.46
N ALA A 58 -12.21 4.46 -5.71
CA ALA A 58 -12.48 5.49 -6.73
C ALA A 58 -11.86 6.85 -6.36
N GLU A 59 -11.68 7.12 -5.05
CA GLU A 59 -11.11 8.38 -4.53
C GLU A 59 -9.58 8.41 -4.58
N GLY A 60 -8.91 7.24 -4.72
CA GLY A 60 -7.45 7.16 -4.80
C GLY A 60 -6.83 5.99 -4.04
N LEU A 61 -5.51 6.05 -3.86
CA LEU A 61 -4.73 5.06 -3.13
C LEU A 61 -5.13 5.06 -1.65
N VAL A 62 -5.68 3.94 -1.17
CA VAL A 62 -6.22 3.81 0.20
C VAL A 62 -5.34 2.96 1.10
N ARG A 63 -4.52 2.08 0.52
CA ARG A 63 -3.61 1.22 1.27
C ARG A 63 -2.31 0.94 0.50
N VAL A 64 -1.20 1.00 1.22
CA VAL A 64 0.07 0.36 0.89
C VAL A 64 0.45 -0.51 2.08
N ALA A 65 0.69 -1.81 1.88
CA ALA A 65 1.06 -2.71 2.95
C ALA A 65 2.37 -3.44 2.62
N PHE A 66 3.25 -3.54 3.61
CA PHE A 66 4.47 -4.33 3.52
C PHE A 66 4.17 -5.82 3.67
N ALA A 67 5.00 -6.70 3.11
CA ALA A 67 4.81 -8.16 3.20
C ALA A 67 4.66 -8.68 4.64
N ARG A 68 5.32 -8.03 5.62
CA ARG A 68 5.22 -8.40 7.04
C ARG A 68 3.84 -8.17 7.68
N GLU A 69 2.94 -7.47 6.99
CA GLU A 69 1.60 -7.12 7.51
C GLU A 69 0.54 -8.19 7.20
N ASP A 70 0.93 -9.31 6.56
CA ASP A 70 0.00 -10.33 6.07
C ASP A 70 -1.05 -9.75 5.09
N HIS A 71 -0.75 -9.85 3.79
CA HIS A 71 -1.58 -9.24 2.75
C HIS A 71 -3.03 -9.74 2.74
N ASP A 72 -3.27 -11.00 3.11
CA ASP A 72 -4.64 -11.56 3.17
C ASP A 72 -5.43 -10.92 4.32
N ALA A 73 -4.79 -10.75 5.48
CA ALA A 73 -5.40 -10.04 6.60
C ALA A 73 -5.68 -8.56 6.27
N VAL A 74 -4.79 -7.91 5.51
CA VAL A 74 -5.00 -6.54 5.03
C VAL A 74 -6.20 -6.46 4.07
N LEU A 75 -6.31 -7.38 3.11
CA LEU A 75 -7.45 -7.44 2.17
C LEU A 75 -8.77 -7.69 2.91
N GLN A 76 -8.78 -8.59 3.91
CA GLN A 76 -9.95 -8.82 4.74
C GLN A 76 -10.35 -7.55 5.51
N ALA A 77 -9.39 -6.85 6.11
CA ALA A 77 -9.65 -5.59 6.81
C ALA A 77 -10.20 -4.49 5.88
N LEU A 78 -9.78 -4.45 4.61
CA LEU A 78 -10.35 -3.54 3.62
C LEU A 78 -11.79 -3.94 3.27
N ALA A 79 -12.06 -5.25 3.12
CA ALA A 79 -13.40 -5.76 2.88
C ALA A 79 -14.37 -5.40 4.01
N ASP A 80 -13.93 -5.52 5.26
CA ASP A 80 -14.75 -5.23 6.44
C ASP A 80 -14.99 -3.73 6.66
N ARG A 81 -14.01 -2.88 6.32
CA ARG A 81 -14.03 -1.45 6.67
C ARG A 81 -14.48 -0.53 5.54
N ILE A 82 -14.35 -0.96 4.29
CA ILE A 82 -14.70 -0.15 3.10
C ILE A 82 -15.83 -0.84 2.34
N SER A 83 -15.57 -2.01 1.76
CA SER A 83 -16.55 -2.76 1.00
C SER A 83 -16.08 -4.19 0.74
N PRO A 84 -16.96 -5.20 0.77
CA PRO A 84 -16.59 -6.57 0.40
C PRO A 84 -16.25 -6.72 -1.09
N ARG A 85 -16.49 -5.72 -1.92
CA ARG A 85 -16.17 -5.72 -3.36
C ARG A 85 -14.71 -5.37 -3.61
N VAL A 86 -13.81 -6.23 -3.07
CA VAL A 86 -12.36 -6.15 -3.23
C VAL A 86 -11.93 -7.08 -4.35
N LEU A 87 -11.28 -6.56 -5.39
CA LEU A 87 -10.90 -7.34 -6.56
C LEU A 87 -9.43 -7.10 -6.96
N HIS A 88 -8.74 -8.18 -7.37
CA HIS A 88 -7.44 -8.06 -8.02
C HIS A 88 -7.62 -7.47 -9.42
N ALA A 89 -7.45 -6.16 -9.54
CA ALA A 89 -7.61 -5.37 -10.75
C ALA A 89 -6.38 -4.48 -10.98
N PRO A 90 -5.24 -5.07 -11.39
CA PRO A 90 -3.94 -4.38 -11.45
C PRO A 90 -3.93 -3.15 -12.35
N GLY A 91 -4.70 -3.15 -13.44
CA GLY A 91 -4.78 -2.03 -14.38
C GLY A 91 -5.17 -0.70 -13.73
N ARG A 92 -6.06 -0.73 -12.73
CA ARG A 92 -6.45 0.49 -11.99
C ARG A 92 -5.32 1.11 -11.16
N LEU A 93 -4.26 0.36 -10.91
CA LEU A 93 -3.10 0.75 -10.10
C LEU A 93 -1.82 0.92 -10.93
N ASP A 94 -1.89 0.87 -12.28
CA ASP A 94 -0.72 1.03 -13.14
C ASP A 94 -0.03 2.39 -12.94
N GLY A 95 -0.80 3.46 -12.75
CA GLY A 95 -0.26 4.78 -12.45
C GLY A 95 0.47 4.84 -11.11
N VAL A 96 -0.04 4.15 -10.09
CA VAL A 96 0.59 4.04 -8.77
C VAL A 96 1.87 3.22 -8.86
N ALA A 97 1.81 2.04 -9.49
CA ALA A 97 2.97 1.16 -9.65
C ALA A 97 4.12 1.86 -10.38
N ARG A 98 3.82 2.50 -11.52
CA ARG A 98 4.81 3.28 -12.27
C ARG A 98 5.46 4.38 -11.41
N GLN A 99 4.69 5.14 -10.63
CA GLN A 99 5.25 6.20 -9.79
C GLN A 99 6.11 5.64 -8.65
N LEU A 100 5.78 4.46 -8.11
CA LEU A 100 6.63 3.76 -7.15
C LEU A 100 7.93 3.26 -7.80
N ASP A 101 7.87 2.69 -9.00
CA ASP A 101 9.06 2.28 -9.75
C ASP A 101 9.99 3.48 -10.02
N GLU A 102 9.44 4.61 -10.47
CA GLU A 102 10.18 5.86 -10.68
C GLU A 102 10.79 6.39 -9.36
N TYR A 103 10.06 6.30 -8.24
CA TYR A 103 10.55 6.71 -6.92
C TYR A 103 11.72 5.82 -6.45
N PHE A 104 11.57 4.50 -6.55
CA PHE A 104 12.63 3.57 -6.16
C PHE A 104 13.84 3.62 -7.09
N ALA A 105 13.67 4.07 -8.33
CA ALA A 105 14.76 4.36 -9.26
C ALA A 105 15.44 5.72 -9.01
N GLY A 106 15.00 6.51 -8.02
CA GLY A 106 15.51 7.87 -7.77
C GLY A 106 15.09 8.92 -8.80
N ALA A 107 14.20 8.55 -9.74
CA ALA A 107 13.74 9.44 -10.82
C ALA A 107 12.53 10.30 -10.41
N ARG A 108 11.88 9.99 -9.29
CA ARG A 108 10.73 10.71 -8.77
C ARG A 108 10.94 11.08 -7.31
N HIS A 109 10.72 12.37 -6.99
CA HIS A 109 10.85 12.90 -5.64
C HIS A 109 9.50 13.26 -5.00
N ARG A 110 8.42 13.26 -5.79
CA ARG A 110 7.06 13.57 -5.33
C ARG A 110 6.03 12.69 -6.05
N PHE A 111 5.12 12.13 -5.28
CA PHE A 111 3.98 11.41 -5.84
C PHE A 111 2.89 12.39 -6.29
N ASP A 112 2.42 12.19 -7.52
CA ASP A 112 1.30 12.93 -8.12
C ASP A 112 0.16 11.96 -8.38
N LEU A 113 -0.52 11.58 -7.29
CA LEU A 113 -1.66 10.66 -7.32
C LEU A 113 -2.63 11.00 -6.17
N PRO A 114 -3.92 10.75 -6.38
CA PRO A 114 -4.91 10.92 -5.35
C PRO A 114 -4.68 9.89 -4.23
N VAL A 115 -4.78 10.35 -2.99
CA VAL A 115 -4.66 9.52 -1.78
C VAL A 115 -5.96 9.58 -1.00
N ASP A 116 -6.54 8.42 -0.77
CA ASP A 116 -7.75 8.27 0.02
C ASP A 116 -7.39 7.92 1.48
N LEU A 117 -7.50 8.89 2.36
CA LEU A 117 -7.22 8.73 3.79
C LEU A 117 -8.47 8.39 4.61
N GLN A 118 -9.51 7.79 4.03
CA GLN A 118 -10.73 7.44 4.76
C GLN A 118 -10.48 6.48 5.94
N LEU A 119 -9.40 5.72 5.93
CA LEU A 119 -8.99 4.84 7.04
C LEU A 119 -8.33 5.59 8.21
N ALA A 120 -8.07 6.89 8.06
CA ALA A 120 -7.48 7.74 9.10
C ALA A 120 -8.45 8.87 9.47
N HIS A 121 -8.69 9.05 10.78
CA HIS A 121 -9.66 10.02 11.28
C HIS A 121 -9.04 10.95 12.34
N GLY A 122 -9.65 12.13 12.54
CA GLY A 122 -9.28 13.09 13.57
C GLY A 122 -7.80 13.49 13.49
N PHE A 123 -7.14 13.59 14.62
CA PHE A 123 -5.75 14.03 14.72
C PHE A 123 -4.78 13.17 13.87
N ARG A 124 -5.04 11.87 13.74
CA ARG A 124 -4.24 10.99 12.85
C ARG A 124 -4.27 11.50 11.41
N ARG A 125 -5.43 11.85 10.89
CA ARG A 125 -5.58 12.38 9.53
C ARG A 125 -4.82 13.70 9.38
N THR A 126 -4.97 14.63 10.33
CA THR A 126 -4.22 15.88 10.33
C THR A 126 -2.71 15.65 10.28
N VAL A 127 -2.19 14.70 11.08
CA VAL A 127 -0.76 14.35 11.05
C VAL A 127 -0.36 13.84 9.66
N LEU A 128 -1.11 12.88 9.09
CA LEU A 128 -0.78 12.29 7.79
C LEU A 128 -0.81 13.33 6.65
N ASP A 129 -1.72 14.30 6.71
CA ASP A 129 -1.74 15.41 5.76
C ASP A 129 -0.45 16.24 5.85
N HIS A 130 0.00 16.61 7.08
CA HIS A 130 1.26 17.33 7.28
C HIS A 130 2.51 16.53 6.91
N LEU A 131 2.49 15.18 7.02
CA LEU A 131 3.65 14.39 6.58
C LEU A 131 3.97 14.59 5.10
N ARG A 132 2.97 14.88 4.28
CA ARG A 132 3.14 15.08 2.82
C ARG A 132 3.91 16.37 2.49
N ASP A 133 4.02 17.29 3.45
CA ASP A 133 4.76 18.55 3.32
C ASP A 133 6.27 18.37 3.60
N ILE A 134 6.69 17.23 4.20
CA ILE A 134 8.09 16.92 4.43
C ILE A 134 8.75 16.60 3.09
N ALA A 135 9.68 17.46 2.66
CA ALA A 135 10.30 17.34 1.35
C ALA A 135 11.16 16.05 1.22
N TYR A 136 11.32 15.57 -0.01
CA TYR A 136 12.23 14.47 -0.35
C TYR A 136 13.66 14.80 0.11
N GLY A 137 14.37 13.81 0.64
CA GLY A 137 15.72 13.98 1.17
C GLY A 137 15.82 14.77 2.48
N THR A 138 14.68 15.11 3.10
CA THR A 138 14.66 15.81 4.40
C THR A 138 13.95 15.00 5.46
N THR A 139 14.25 15.29 6.72
CA THR A 139 13.59 14.66 7.87
C THR A 139 13.01 15.70 8.81
N ALA A 140 11.97 15.30 9.54
CA ALA A 140 11.38 16.11 10.62
C ALA A 140 11.34 15.30 11.91
N SER A 141 11.46 15.97 13.07
CA SER A 141 11.27 15.28 14.34
C SER A 141 9.78 15.05 14.64
N TYR A 142 9.46 14.04 15.45
CA TYR A 142 8.09 13.86 15.94
C TYR A 142 7.54 15.12 16.63
N ALA A 143 8.39 15.89 17.32
CA ALA A 143 8.02 17.13 17.95
C ALA A 143 7.69 18.22 16.93
N THR A 144 8.47 18.35 15.86
CA THR A 144 8.22 19.28 14.76
C THR A 144 6.88 18.99 14.09
N VAL A 145 6.59 17.70 13.80
CA VAL A 145 5.31 17.29 13.21
C VAL A 145 4.15 17.54 14.18
N ALA A 146 4.31 17.32 15.49
CA ALA A 146 3.29 17.60 16.49
C ALA A 146 2.93 19.09 16.53
N ALA A 147 3.94 19.96 16.49
CA ALA A 147 3.76 21.42 16.44
C ALA A 147 3.04 21.85 15.14
N ALA A 148 3.48 21.35 13.97
CA ALA A 148 2.84 21.62 12.69
C ALA A 148 1.39 21.15 12.64
N SER A 149 1.06 20.05 13.33
CA SER A 149 -0.30 19.51 13.43
C SER A 149 -1.16 20.24 14.48
N GLY A 150 -0.72 21.38 15.00
CA GLY A 150 -1.46 22.21 15.97
C GLY A 150 -1.49 21.67 17.40
N SER A 151 -0.69 20.66 17.73
CA SER A 151 -0.67 20.04 19.07
C SER A 151 0.76 19.69 19.50
N PRO A 152 1.59 20.68 19.92
CA PRO A 152 3.01 20.45 20.25
C PRO A 152 3.25 19.39 21.33
N ALA A 153 2.31 19.20 22.25
CA ALA A 153 2.38 18.20 23.31
C ALA A 153 2.06 16.77 22.82
N ALA A 154 1.49 16.61 21.61
CA ALA A 154 0.96 15.34 21.11
C ALA A 154 2.00 14.44 20.42
N VAL A 155 3.29 14.49 20.80
CA VAL A 155 4.40 13.78 20.19
C VAL A 155 4.15 12.26 20.10
N ARG A 156 3.56 11.65 21.17
CA ARG A 156 3.20 10.22 21.16
C ARG A 156 2.10 9.89 20.15
N ALA A 157 1.13 10.81 19.99
CA ALA A 157 0.04 10.63 19.02
C ALA A 157 0.55 10.71 17.57
N VAL A 158 1.57 11.54 17.29
CA VAL A 158 2.28 11.55 16.01
C VAL A 158 2.96 10.20 15.77
N GLY A 159 3.64 9.64 16.77
CA GLY A 159 4.22 8.29 16.67
C GLY A 159 3.16 7.22 16.35
N SER A 160 2.00 7.29 17.01
CA SER A 160 0.87 6.40 16.72
C SER A 160 0.31 6.64 15.30
N ALA A 161 0.22 7.87 14.84
CA ALA A 161 -0.24 8.18 13.48
C ALA A 161 0.71 7.59 12.42
N CYS A 162 2.02 7.70 12.61
CA CYS A 162 3.03 7.09 11.75
C CYS A 162 2.93 5.55 11.74
N ALA A 163 2.75 4.92 12.92
CA ALA A 163 2.61 3.47 13.06
C ALA A 163 1.33 2.91 12.43
N HIS A 164 0.31 3.74 12.22
CA HIS A 164 -0.97 3.36 11.61
C HIS A 164 -1.24 4.12 10.31
N ASN A 165 -0.19 4.56 9.64
CA ASN A 165 -0.30 5.18 8.32
C ASN A 165 -0.81 4.15 7.30
N PRO A 166 -1.97 4.36 6.67
CA PRO A 166 -2.50 3.39 5.71
C PRO A 166 -1.75 3.40 4.37
N VAL A 167 -1.02 4.46 4.06
CA VAL A 167 -0.38 4.66 2.74
C VAL A 167 1.11 5.02 2.90
N PRO A 168 1.92 4.19 3.61
CA PRO A 168 3.35 4.47 3.78
C PRO A 168 4.07 4.55 2.43
N VAL A 169 5.26 5.13 2.41
CA VAL A 169 6.04 5.52 1.24
C VAL A 169 5.45 6.75 0.55
N VAL A 170 4.21 6.69 0.09
CA VAL A 170 3.51 7.81 -0.57
C VAL A 170 3.19 8.92 0.43
N VAL A 171 2.69 8.57 1.62
CA VAL A 171 2.65 9.46 2.79
C VAL A 171 3.90 9.17 3.63
N PRO A 172 4.91 10.06 3.63
CA PRO A 172 6.29 9.72 3.97
C PRO A 172 6.57 9.69 5.47
N CYS A 173 5.91 8.79 6.22
CA CYS A 173 6.18 8.64 7.66
C CYS A 173 7.59 8.10 7.96
N HIS A 174 8.33 7.58 6.97
CA HIS A 174 9.74 7.24 7.10
C HIS A 174 10.62 8.48 7.32
N ARG A 175 10.23 9.67 6.85
CA ARG A 175 10.95 10.94 7.06
C ARG A 175 10.80 11.48 8.49
N VAL A 176 9.98 10.84 9.34
CA VAL A 176 9.85 11.26 10.74
C VAL A 176 10.85 10.48 11.60
N VAL A 177 11.75 11.22 12.27
CA VAL A 177 12.84 10.69 13.09
C VAL A 177 12.75 11.21 14.54
N ARG A 178 13.55 10.68 15.46
CA ARG A 178 13.65 11.22 16.81
C ARG A 178 14.41 12.55 16.82
N SER A 179 14.28 13.30 17.92
CA SER A 179 14.95 14.62 18.05
C SER A 179 16.48 14.52 18.05
N ASP A 180 17.03 13.36 18.39
CA ASP A 180 18.47 13.06 18.33
C ASP A 180 18.94 12.59 16.93
N GLY A 181 18.02 12.58 15.94
CA GLY A 181 18.27 12.08 14.59
C GLY A 181 18.18 10.56 14.43
N SER A 182 18.03 9.80 15.52
CA SER A 182 17.91 8.35 15.41
C SER A 182 16.59 7.93 14.74
N ILE A 183 16.64 6.86 13.94
CA ILE A 183 15.46 6.31 13.30
C ILE A 183 14.55 5.65 14.35
N GLY A 184 13.28 6.06 14.37
CA GLY A 184 12.26 5.39 15.19
C GLY A 184 11.73 4.11 14.52
N GLN A 185 10.76 3.47 15.16
CA GLN A 185 10.04 2.34 14.58
C GLN A 185 9.35 2.72 13.27
N TYR A 186 9.16 1.74 12.41
CA TYR A 186 8.50 1.90 11.11
C TYR A 186 7.61 0.69 10.80
N LEU A 187 6.53 0.92 10.06
CA LEU A 187 5.57 -0.13 9.71
C LEU A 187 6.22 -1.25 8.88
N GLY A 188 7.08 -0.88 7.93
CA GLY A 188 7.88 -1.80 7.13
C GLY A 188 9.09 -2.41 7.86
N GLY A 189 9.37 -2.02 9.11
CA GLY A 189 10.57 -2.38 9.86
C GLY A 189 11.68 -1.35 9.72
N THR A 190 12.70 -1.46 10.58
CA THR A 190 13.84 -0.52 10.60
C THR A 190 14.63 -0.54 9.31
N ASP A 191 14.84 -1.71 8.73
CA ASP A 191 15.62 -1.88 7.49
C ASP A 191 14.94 -1.18 6.31
N ALA A 192 13.62 -1.37 6.16
CA ALA A 192 12.85 -0.67 5.14
C ALA A 192 12.89 0.85 5.32
N LYS A 193 12.83 1.34 6.58
CA LYS A 193 12.96 2.76 6.86
C LYS A 193 14.34 3.29 6.47
N GLN A 194 15.40 2.58 6.83
CA GLN A 194 16.76 2.96 6.48
C GLN A 194 16.94 2.99 4.96
N THR A 195 16.49 1.94 4.25
CA THR A 195 16.55 1.87 2.78
C THR A 195 15.88 3.09 2.12
N LEU A 196 14.70 3.51 2.63
CA LEU A 196 13.98 4.67 2.10
C LEU A 196 14.74 5.97 2.38
N LEU A 197 15.30 6.13 3.57
CA LEU A 197 16.09 7.33 3.92
C LEU A 197 17.39 7.39 3.11
N ASP A 198 18.08 6.28 2.91
CA ASP A 198 19.30 6.21 2.12
C ASP A 198 19.03 6.50 0.64
N LEU A 199 17.92 5.96 0.10
CA LEU A 199 17.48 6.27 -1.26
C LEU A 199 17.24 7.77 -1.45
N GLU A 200 16.66 8.43 -0.45
CA GLU A 200 16.34 9.85 -0.54
C GLU A 200 17.53 10.77 -0.26
N ALA A 201 18.60 10.25 0.33
CA ALA A 201 19.83 10.98 0.60
C ALA A 201 20.84 10.94 -0.57
N ALA A 202 20.61 10.09 -1.58
CA ALA A 202 21.47 9.90 -2.73
C ALA A 202 21.21 10.98 -3.79
#